data_812de3269a2bc77e4bcea73f98c6664e
#
_entry.id   812de3269a2bc77e4bcea73f98c6664e
#
_cell.length_a   1.000
_cell.length_b   1.000
_cell.length_c   1.000
_cell.angle_alpha   90.00
_cell.angle_beta   90.00
_cell.angle_gamma   90.00
#
_symmetry.space_group_name_H-M   'P 1'
#
loop_
_entity.id
_entity.type
_entity.pdbx_description
1 polymer ?
#
loop_
_entity_poly.entity_id
_entity_poly.type
_entity_poly.pdbx_seq_one_letter_code
_entity_poly.pdbx_strand_id
1 'polypeptide(L)'
;MYLRKIAAGFTATALMLSTALFFPTDNISAASECVIDTSIEYQTIRGFGGMNHPEWTGKDLTESQRQTAFGNGDDELGLTVLRIFVNPDSSQWNKALPTAQFATKMGATVFASPWEPPSNLTESGGSNGKLHLPKSNYAAYAKHLNDFGTYMKNNNVDLYSISVQNEPDYASEWTYWSTDETTDFIANYGDKITSTRLMSPESFQYAPLTASWVKDGGKKFYQKIMANPKAMANCDVFGTHMYGTHRAWMDCPE
;
A
#
# COMPACT_ATOMS: atom_id res chain seq x y z
N MET A 1 -58.41 9.09 35.56
CA MET A 1 -57.20 9.41 34.76
C MET A 1 -56.09 8.38 34.87
N TYR A 2 -56.24 7.31 35.65
CA TYR A 2 -55.23 6.25 35.84
C TYR A 2 -55.40 5.01 34.93
N LEU A 3 -56.57 4.75 34.42
CA LEU A 3 -56.86 3.54 33.61
C LEU A 3 -56.40 3.61 32.16
N ARG A 4 -56.16 4.82 31.62
CA ARG A 4 -55.62 5.00 30.24
C ARG A 4 -54.13 4.80 30.12
N LYS A 5 -53.34 4.92 31.21
CA LYS A 5 -51.88 4.74 31.18
C LYS A 5 -51.47 3.25 31.30
N ILE A 6 -52.31 2.39 31.84
CA ILE A 6 -52.03 0.96 31.98
C ILE A 6 -52.30 0.21 30.68
N ALA A 7 -53.30 0.65 29.89
CA ALA A 7 -53.59 0.03 28.58
C ALA A 7 -52.52 0.29 27.52
N ALA A 8 -51.84 1.42 27.58
CA ALA A 8 -50.73 1.76 26.62
C ALA A 8 -49.43 1.01 26.93
N GLY A 9 -49.21 0.63 28.21
CA GLY A 9 -48.04 -0.17 28.58
C GLY A 9 -48.11 -1.63 28.16
N PHE A 10 -49.32 -2.21 28.23
CA PHE A 10 -49.52 -3.61 27.85
C PHE A 10 -49.48 -3.85 26.33
N THR A 11 -49.93 -2.87 25.53
CA THR A 11 -49.88 -2.96 24.07
C THR A 11 -48.45 -2.84 23.54
N ALA A 12 -47.62 -2.02 24.16
CA ALA A 12 -46.20 -1.88 23.74
C ALA A 12 -45.36 -3.14 24.07
N THR A 13 -45.63 -3.78 25.22
CA THR A 13 -44.91 -5.01 25.62
C THR A 13 -45.38 -6.22 24.79
N ALA A 14 -46.66 -6.30 24.42
CA ALA A 14 -47.17 -7.36 23.55
C ALA A 14 -46.62 -7.21 22.11
N LEU A 15 -46.44 -5.98 21.62
CA LEU A 15 -45.89 -5.73 20.30
C LEU A 15 -44.38 -6.08 20.22
N MET A 16 -43.62 -5.84 21.30
CA MET A 16 -42.21 -6.23 21.35
C MET A 16 -41.98 -7.74 21.47
N LEU A 17 -42.88 -8.46 22.11
CA LEU A 17 -42.82 -9.92 22.21
C LEU A 17 -43.20 -10.61 20.88
N SER A 18 -44.08 -9.99 20.09
CA SER A 18 -44.50 -10.56 18.80
C SER A 18 -43.46 -10.31 17.69
N THR A 19 -42.65 -9.26 17.78
CA THR A 19 -41.58 -9.03 16.83
C THR A 19 -40.36 -9.91 17.08
N ALA A 20 -40.11 -10.35 18.32
CA ALA A 20 -38.99 -11.25 18.63
C ALA A 20 -39.21 -12.70 18.13
N LEU A 21 -40.46 -13.08 17.80
CA LEU A 21 -40.77 -14.41 17.29
C LEU A 21 -40.72 -14.56 15.78
N PHE A 22 -40.48 -13.47 15.04
CA PHE A 22 -40.41 -13.45 13.57
C PHE A 22 -39.04 -13.18 12.96
N PHE A 23 -37.96 -13.09 13.76
CA PHE A 23 -36.63 -13.15 13.19
C PHE A 23 -36.35 -14.62 12.86
N PRO A 24 -36.11 -14.95 11.57
CA PRO A 24 -35.58 -16.26 11.28
C PRO A 24 -34.28 -16.40 12.07
N THR A 25 -34.19 -17.41 12.90
CA THR A 25 -32.89 -17.85 13.41
C THR A 25 -32.15 -18.32 12.17
N ASP A 26 -31.32 -17.47 11.59
CA ASP A 26 -30.34 -17.93 10.63
C ASP A 26 -29.60 -19.07 11.32
N ASN A 27 -29.83 -20.28 10.84
CA ASN A 27 -28.99 -21.39 11.21
C ASN A 27 -27.56 -20.96 10.87
N ILE A 28 -26.80 -20.57 11.89
CA ILE A 28 -25.36 -20.38 11.72
C ILE A 28 -24.88 -21.77 11.34
N SER A 29 -24.78 -21.99 10.04
CA SER A 29 -24.11 -23.18 9.51
C SER A 29 -22.75 -23.21 10.16
N ALA A 30 -22.43 -24.27 10.87
CA ALA A 30 -21.11 -24.47 11.41
C ALA A 30 -20.12 -24.17 10.27
N ALA A 31 -19.13 -23.35 10.56
CA ALA A 31 -18.11 -23.03 9.59
C ALA A 31 -17.59 -24.34 8.97
N SER A 32 -17.59 -24.41 7.65
CA SER A 32 -17.01 -25.56 6.96
C SER A 32 -15.61 -25.81 7.50
N GLU A 33 -15.27 -27.04 7.80
CA GLU A 33 -13.95 -27.42 8.28
C GLU A 33 -12.89 -26.86 7.31
N CYS A 34 -11.94 -26.13 7.87
CA CYS A 34 -10.78 -25.65 7.10
C CYS A 34 -9.65 -26.66 7.30
N VAL A 35 -9.33 -27.41 6.28
CA VAL A 35 -8.20 -28.35 6.28
C VAL A 35 -6.98 -27.67 5.73
N ILE A 36 -5.91 -27.58 6.54
CA ILE A 36 -4.61 -27.12 6.11
C ILE A 36 -3.75 -28.33 5.82
N ASP A 37 -3.49 -28.59 4.54
CA ASP A 37 -2.60 -29.65 4.09
C ASP A 37 -1.19 -29.06 3.87
N THR A 38 -0.29 -29.31 4.80
CA THR A 38 1.10 -28.83 4.75
C THR A 38 1.98 -29.55 3.74
N SER A 39 1.49 -30.62 3.12
CA SER A 39 2.20 -31.32 2.04
C SER A 39 2.05 -30.64 0.67
N ILE A 40 1.09 -29.72 0.55
CA ILE A 40 0.82 -28.97 -0.68
C ILE A 40 1.44 -27.58 -0.57
N GLU A 41 2.48 -27.35 -1.36
CA GLU A 41 3.14 -26.04 -1.46
C GLU A 41 2.70 -25.34 -2.75
N TYR A 42 2.40 -24.04 -2.64
CA TYR A 42 2.07 -23.16 -3.77
C TYR A 42 3.18 -22.13 -3.98
N GLN A 43 2.88 -20.86 -3.75
CA GLN A 43 3.86 -19.79 -3.86
C GLN A 43 4.59 -19.53 -2.54
N THR A 44 5.80 -19.03 -2.62
CA THR A 44 6.52 -18.51 -1.46
C THR A 44 5.96 -17.14 -1.07
N ILE A 45 5.40 -17.03 0.15
CA ILE A 45 5.02 -15.76 0.75
C ILE A 45 6.22 -15.24 1.54
N ARG A 46 6.75 -14.07 1.13
CA ARG A 46 7.97 -13.49 1.74
C ARG A 46 7.73 -12.84 3.09
N GLY A 47 6.50 -12.51 3.43
CA GLY A 47 6.16 -11.91 4.71
C GLY A 47 4.81 -11.22 4.73
N PHE A 48 4.43 -10.81 5.93
CA PHE A 48 3.24 -10.04 6.20
C PHE A 48 3.62 -8.77 6.96
N GLY A 49 2.92 -7.68 6.71
CA GLY A 49 3.30 -6.43 7.34
C GLY A 49 2.29 -5.33 7.19
N GLY A 50 2.73 -4.14 7.48
CA GLY A 50 1.92 -2.94 7.41
C GLY A 50 2.74 -1.72 7.00
N MET A 51 2.06 -0.59 6.96
CA MET A 51 2.66 0.70 6.68
C MET A 51 2.75 1.54 7.93
N ASN A 52 3.89 2.23 8.10
CA ASN A 52 4.04 3.32 9.03
C ASN A 52 4.17 4.64 8.27
N HIS A 53 3.24 5.58 8.54
CA HIS A 53 3.19 6.88 7.87
C HIS A 53 2.98 8.01 8.90
N PRO A 54 4.07 8.46 9.57
CA PRO A 54 3.99 9.44 10.65
C PRO A 54 3.32 10.76 10.27
N GLU A 55 3.43 11.17 9.01
CA GLU A 55 2.79 12.40 8.51
C GLU A 55 1.26 12.31 8.49
N TRP A 56 0.70 11.12 8.22
CA TRP A 56 -0.75 10.91 8.25
C TRP A 56 -1.29 10.68 9.66
N THR A 57 -0.53 9.95 10.46
CA THR A 57 -0.93 9.61 11.84
C THR A 57 -0.55 10.68 12.85
N GLY A 58 0.23 11.71 12.44
CA GLY A 58 0.71 12.80 13.27
C GLY A 58 1.89 12.41 14.17
N LYS A 59 2.28 11.14 14.23
CA LYS A 59 3.41 10.64 15.05
C LYS A 59 3.90 9.29 14.57
N ASP A 60 5.16 8.99 14.88
CA ASP A 60 5.73 7.66 14.71
C ASP A 60 5.21 6.70 15.81
N LEU A 61 5.34 5.39 15.58
CA LEU A 61 5.06 4.37 16.60
C LEU A 61 5.93 4.58 17.83
N THR A 62 5.34 4.39 19.00
CA THR A 62 6.10 4.31 20.26
C THR A 62 6.93 3.01 20.31
N GLU A 63 7.91 2.93 21.20
CA GLU A 63 8.72 1.72 21.38
C GLU A 63 7.85 0.49 21.70
N SER A 64 6.87 0.64 22.58
CA SER A 64 5.92 -0.44 22.89
C SER A 64 5.10 -0.87 21.67
N GLN A 65 4.63 0.07 20.85
CA GLN A 65 3.91 -0.26 19.62
C GLN A 65 4.80 -0.96 18.59
N ARG A 66 6.06 -0.55 18.45
CA ARG A 66 7.05 -1.24 17.60
C ARG A 66 7.30 -2.67 18.09
N GLN A 67 7.43 -2.85 19.41
CA GLN A 67 7.59 -4.17 20.01
C GLN A 67 6.36 -5.05 19.72
N THR A 68 5.15 -4.54 19.94
CA THR A 68 3.91 -5.28 19.60
C THR A 68 3.84 -5.63 18.10
N ALA A 69 4.26 -4.71 17.21
CA ALA A 69 4.18 -4.94 15.78
C ALA A 69 5.20 -5.97 15.26
N PHE A 70 6.46 -5.88 15.71
CA PHE A 70 7.56 -6.63 15.09
C PHE A 70 8.17 -7.71 16.01
N GLY A 71 7.81 -7.77 17.27
CA GLY A 71 8.25 -8.83 18.19
C GLY A 71 7.49 -10.13 17.93
N ASN A 72 8.02 -11.23 18.50
CA ASN A 72 7.51 -12.60 18.30
C ASN A 72 7.02 -13.25 19.61
N GLY A 73 6.68 -12.46 20.63
CA GLY A 73 6.07 -12.93 21.88
C GLY A 73 4.57 -13.26 21.71
N ASP A 74 3.97 -13.81 22.76
CA ASP A 74 2.57 -14.27 22.76
C ASP A 74 1.55 -13.16 22.44
N ASP A 75 1.85 -11.91 22.83
CA ASP A 75 1.00 -10.73 22.58
C ASP A 75 1.54 -9.83 21.46
N GLU A 76 2.38 -10.35 20.57
CA GLU A 76 3.05 -9.63 19.51
C GLU A 76 2.63 -10.17 18.13
N LEU A 77 2.69 -9.30 17.12
CA LEU A 77 2.16 -9.62 15.78
C LEU A 77 3.17 -10.33 14.88
N GLY A 78 4.46 -10.25 15.19
CA GLY A 78 5.51 -10.86 14.37
C GLY A 78 5.55 -10.37 12.93
N LEU A 79 5.26 -9.08 12.68
CA LEU A 79 5.29 -8.54 11.32
C LEU A 79 6.71 -8.59 10.76
N THR A 80 6.80 -9.07 9.52
CA THR A 80 8.07 -9.30 8.82
C THR A 80 8.28 -8.35 7.65
N VAL A 81 7.33 -7.45 7.38
CA VAL A 81 7.41 -6.45 6.32
C VAL A 81 6.96 -5.10 6.85
N LEU A 82 7.72 -4.06 6.53
CA LEU A 82 7.38 -2.67 6.83
C LEU A 82 7.45 -1.83 5.54
N ARG A 83 6.37 -1.14 5.21
CA ARG A 83 6.35 -0.06 4.23
C ARG A 83 6.51 1.29 4.91
N ILE A 84 7.38 2.14 4.38
CA ILE A 84 7.61 3.49 4.88
C ILE A 84 7.39 4.54 3.79
N PHE A 85 7.15 5.78 4.22
CA PHE A 85 6.93 6.92 3.34
C PHE A 85 8.25 7.58 2.93
N VAL A 86 8.39 7.89 1.64
CA VAL A 86 9.44 8.78 1.13
C VAL A 86 8.92 10.20 1.15
N ASN A 87 9.28 10.97 2.17
CA ASN A 87 8.86 12.36 2.25
C ASN A 87 9.47 13.19 1.11
N PRO A 88 8.70 14.03 0.38
CA PRO A 88 9.23 14.90 -0.65
C PRO A 88 10.20 15.97 -0.11
N ASP A 89 10.09 16.31 1.16
CA ASP A 89 11.04 17.17 1.88
C ASP A 89 12.10 16.31 2.58
N SER A 90 13.33 16.34 2.08
CA SER A 90 14.44 15.57 2.64
C SER A 90 14.79 15.91 4.10
N SER A 91 14.44 17.10 4.58
CA SER A 91 14.63 17.47 5.97
C SER A 91 13.74 16.69 6.95
N GLN A 92 12.71 16.01 6.43
CA GLN A 92 11.75 15.22 7.19
C GLN A 92 12.04 13.69 7.16
N TRP A 93 13.05 13.23 6.46
CA TRP A 93 13.34 11.80 6.31
C TRP A 93 13.62 11.08 7.64
N ASN A 94 14.11 11.82 8.63
CA ASN A 94 14.37 11.29 9.98
C ASN A 94 13.10 10.75 10.67
N LYS A 95 11.92 11.20 10.29
CA LYS A 95 10.65 10.75 10.88
C LYS A 95 10.37 9.26 10.65
N ALA A 96 10.86 8.70 9.54
CA ALA A 96 10.68 7.28 9.23
C ALA A 96 11.68 6.36 9.96
N LEU A 97 12.79 6.93 10.49
CA LEU A 97 13.92 6.13 10.98
C LEU A 97 13.60 5.26 12.21
N PRO A 98 12.98 5.76 13.30
CA PRO A 98 12.93 4.96 14.53
C PRO A 98 12.17 3.65 14.33
N THR A 99 11.04 3.66 13.61
CA THR A 99 10.29 2.43 13.32
C THR A 99 11.00 1.56 12.28
N ALA A 100 11.60 2.15 11.25
CA ALA A 100 12.34 1.41 10.25
C ALA A 100 13.58 0.70 10.83
N GLN A 101 14.34 1.37 11.70
CA GLN A 101 15.48 0.79 12.39
C GLN A 101 15.06 -0.35 13.32
N PHE A 102 13.95 -0.18 14.07
CA PHE A 102 13.42 -1.23 14.93
C PHE A 102 13.01 -2.46 14.10
N ALA A 103 12.22 -2.26 13.03
CA ALA A 103 11.79 -3.32 12.15
C ALA A 103 12.98 -4.07 11.52
N THR A 104 14.00 -3.33 11.03
CA THR A 104 15.25 -3.92 10.51
C THR A 104 15.96 -4.76 11.57
N LYS A 105 16.07 -4.26 12.80
CA LYS A 105 16.68 -5.00 13.93
C LYS A 105 15.95 -6.30 14.23
N MET A 106 14.62 -6.31 14.06
CA MET A 106 13.79 -7.50 14.23
C MET A 106 13.81 -8.45 13.01
N GLY A 107 14.55 -8.11 11.96
CA GLY A 107 14.67 -8.92 10.74
C GLY A 107 13.58 -8.69 9.70
N ALA A 108 12.75 -7.65 9.88
CA ALA A 108 11.71 -7.33 8.90
C ALA A 108 12.31 -6.71 7.63
N THR A 109 11.70 -7.04 6.50
CA THR A 109 11.97 -6.40 5.20
C THR A 109 11.36 -5.01 5.18
N VAL A 110 12.16 -3.98 4.88
CA VAL A 110 11.69 -2.59 4.78
C VAL A 110 11.70 -2.14 3.34
N PHE A 111 10.61 -1.59 2.85
CA PHE A 111 10.54 -0.95 1.54
C PHE A 111 9.88 0.43 1.63
N ALA A 112 10.09 1.27 0.61
CA ALA A 112 9.69 2.66 0.66
C ALA A 112 8.87 3.09 -0.56
N SER A 113 7.90 3.97 -0.34
CA SER A 113 7.03 4.52 -1.39
C SER A 113 6.85 6.02 -1.25
N PRO A 114 7.05 6.81 -2.32
CA PRO A 114 6.67 8.21 -2.40
C PRO A 114 5.21 8.33 -2.84
N TRP A 115 4.51 9.38 -2.37
CA TRP A 115 3.20 9.80 -2.88
C TRP A 115 3.34 10.97 -3.84
N GLU A 116 4.33 11.83 -3.59
CA GLU A 116 4.60 13.02 -4.38
C GLU A 116 6.12 13.21 -4.50
N PRO A 117 6.62 13.64 -5.66
CA PRO A 117 7.98 14.18 -5.77
C PRO A 117 8.12 15.49 -4.98
N PRO A 118 9.36 15.97 -4.73
CA PRO A 118 9.58 17.30 -4.20
C PRO A 118 8.80 18.38 -4.97
N SER A 119 8.17 19.30 -4.25
CA SER A 119 7.27 20.31 -4.82
C SER A 119 7.91 21.22 -5.86
N ASN A 120 9.21 21.47 -5.74
CA ASN A 120 9.98 22.23 -6.72
C ASN A 120 10.25 21.48 -8.03
N LEU A 121 9.93 20.19 -8.09
CA LEU A 121 10.06 19.37 -9.30
C LEU A 121 8.72 19.15 -10.01
N THR A 122 7.60 19.50 -9.38
CA THR A 122 6.27 19.24 -9.90
C THR A 122 5.57 20.48 -10.41
N GLU A 123 4.57 20.27 -11.23
CA GLU A 123 3.63 21.27 -11.72
C GLU A 123 2.19 20.80 -11.49
N SER A 124 1.21 21.66 -11.80
CA SER A 124 -0.20 21.25 -11.73
C SER A 124 -0.48 20.09 -12.70
N GLY A 125 -1.13 19.04 -12.21
CA GLY A 125 -1.52 17.88 -13.02
C GLY A 125 -2.69 18.14 -13.99
N GLY A 126 -3.33 19.29 -13.89
CA GLY A 126 -4.47 19.64 -14.73
C GLY A 126 -5.61 18.61 -14.61
N SER A 127 -6.06 18.07 -15.74
CA SER A 127 -7.09 17.02 -15.79
C SER A 127 -6.56 15.61 -15.45
N ASN A 128 -5.24 15.45 -15.32
CA ASN A 128 -4.60 14.14 -15.15
C ASN A 128 -4.20 13.86 -13.68
N GLY A 129 -4.57 14.72 -12.75
CA GLY A 129 -4.27 14.52 -11.34
C GLY A 129 -3.99 15.83 -10.61
N LYS A 130 -3.68 15.72 -9.32
CA LYS A 130 -3.33 16.88 -8.49
C LYS A 130 -2.00 17.49 -8.93
N LEU A 131 -1.00 16.65 -9.16
CA LEU A 131 0.36 17.02 -9.53
C LEU A 131 0.83 16.22 -10.75
N HIS A 132 1.79 16.78 -11.45
CA HIS A 132 2.52 16.13 -12.53
C HIS A 132 4.02 16.38 -12.40
N LEU A 133 4.84 15.36 -12.67
CA LEU A 133 6.29 15.50 -12.75
C LEU A 133 6.69 15.65 -14.23
N PRO A 134 7.12 16.83 -14.68
CA PRO A 134 7.54 17.02 -16.07
C PRO A 134 8.83 16.23 -16.34
N LYS A 135 8.96 15.71 -17.56
CA LYS A 135 10.08 14.88 -17.99
C LYS A 135 11.45 15.54 -17.79
N SER A 136 11.52 16.88 -17.89
CA SER A 136 12.72 17.66 -17.61
C SER A 136 13.28 17.46 -16.20
N ASN A 137 12.43 17.03 -15.25
CA ASN A 137 12.79 16.84 -13.85
C ASN A 137 13.02 15.37 -13.45
N TYR A 138 12.94 14.44 -14.40
CA TYR A 138 13.11 12.99 -14.12
C TYR A 138 14.48 12.67 -13.51
N ALA A 139 15.55 13.29 -14.00
CA ALA A 139 16.89 13.09 -13.44
C ALA A 139 16.99 13.55 -11.98
N ALA A 140 16.39 14.70 -11.66
CA ALA A 140 16.36 15.22 -10.29
C ALA A 140 15.51 14.34 -9.36
N TYR A 141 14.41 13.79 -9.87
CA TYR A 141 13.57 12.89 -9.10
C TYR A 141 14.25 11.52 -8.86
N ALA A 142 14.90 10.94 -9.87
CA ALA A 142 15.69 9.73 -9.68
C ALA A 142 16.80 9.93 -8.64
N LYS A 143 17.44 11.10 -8.64
CA LYS A 143 18.40 11.48 -7.59
C LYS A 143 17.76 11.54 -6.21
N HIS A 144 16.58 12.14 -6.07
CA HIS A 144 15.86 12.21 -4.81
C HIS A 144 15.56 10.81 -4.23
N LEU A 145 15.08 9.88 -5.06
CA LEU A 145 14.84 8.50 -4.66
C LEU A 145 16.12 7.78 -4.25
N ASN A 146 17.20 7.96 -5.02
CA ASN A 146 18.51 7.38 -4.70
C ASN A 146 19.11 7.96 -3.42
N ASP A 147 18.97 9.26 -3.20
CA ASP A 147 19.45 9.94 -1.99
C ASP A 147 18.70 9.45 -0.76
N PHE A 148 17.37 9.21 -0.85
CA PHE A 148 16.59 8.62 0.23
C PHE A 148 17.10 7.21 0.59
N GLY A 149 17.30 6.34 -0.38
CA GLY A 149 17.84 5.00 -0.13
C GLY A 149 19.23 5.05 0.51
N THR A 150 20.09 5.97 0.04
CA THR A 150 21.42 6.21 0.62
C THR A 150 21.32 6.72 2.06
N TYR A 151 20.40 7.66 2.33
CA TYR A 151 20.13 8.16 3.67
C TYR A 151 19.70 7.05 4.63
N MET A 152 18.77 6.19 4.22
CA MET A 152 18.30 5.07 5.00
C MET A 152 19.43 4.09 5.31
N LYS A 153 20.23 3.73 4.31
CA LYS A 153 21.38 2.84 4.46
C LYS A 153 22.43 3.40 5.44
N ASN A 154 22.73 4.70 5.36
CA ASN A 154 23.64 5.37 6.29
C ASN A 154 23.11 5.43 7.72
N ASN A 155 21.80 5.20 7.90
CA ASN A 155 21.14 5.11 9.21
C ASN A 155 20.75 3.66 9.59
N ASN A 156 21.46 2.67 9.07
CA ASN A 156 21.29 1.24 9.38
C ASN A 156 19.92 0.67 8.96
N VAL A 157 19.32 1.19 7.91
CA VAL A 157 18.12 0.63 7.27
C VAL A 157 18.46 0.31 5.81
N ASP A 158 18.70 -0.95 5.51
CA ASP A 158 18.95 -1.40 4.13
C ASP A 158 17.60 -1.71 3.47
N LEU A 159 17.15 -0.79 2.61
CA LEU A 159 15.86 -0.94 1.95
C LEU A 159 15.87 -2.12 0.98
N TYR A 160 14.84 -2.93 1.02
CA TYR A 160 14.60 -3.99 0.05
C TYR A 160 14.32 -3.41 -1.34
N SER A 161 13.48 -2.36 -1.40
CA SER A 161 13.16 -1.64 -2.62
C SER A 161 12.61 -0.25 -2.34
N ILE A 162 12.61 0.60 -3.36
CA ILE A 162 11.92 1.88 -3.39
C ILE A 162 10.99 1.92 -4.60
N SER A 163 9.76 2.41 -4.41
CA SER A 163 8.81 2.59 -5.50
C SER A 163 9.08 3.87 -6.28
N VAL A 164 8.71 3.87 -7.57
CA VAL A 164 8.68 5.11 -8.36
C VAL A 164 7.58 6.04 -7.85
N GLN A 165 6.38 5.49 -7.56
CA GLN A 165 5.23 6.26 -7.15
C GLN A 165 4.17 5.36 -6.52
N ASN A 166 3.60 5.77 -5.37
CA ASN A 166 2.38 5.16 -4.86
C ASN A 166 1.21 5.48 -5.80
N GLU A 167 0.52 4.44 -6.25
CA GLU A 167 -0.72 4.54 -7.02
C GLU A 167 -0.64 5.57 -8.17
N PRO A 168 0.26 5.39 -9.13
CA PRO A 168 0.46 6.34 -10.23
C PRO A 168 -0.79 6.56 -11.08
N ASP A 169 -1.70 5.61 -11.06
CA ASP A 169 -2.99 5.61 -11.75
C ASP A 169 -4.14 6.27 -10.96
N TYR A 170 -3.92 6.62 -9.68
CA TYR A 170 -4.91 7.33 -8.86
C TYR A 170 -4.82 8.84 -9.09
N ALA A 171 -5.52 9.31 -10.11
CA ALA A 171 -5.30 10.62 -10.70
C ALA A 171 -5.79 11.82 -9.86
N SER A 172 -6.58 11.63 -8.79
CA SER A 172 -7.23 12.73 -8.08
C SER A 172 -6.50 13.19 -6.81
N GLU A 173 -5.63 12.35 -6.22
CA GLU A 173 -5.13 12.59 -4.86
C GLU A 173 -3.67 13.07 -4.82
N TRP A 174 -2.81 12.53 -5.71
CA TRP A 174 -1.38 12.84 -5.74
C TRP A 174 -0.81 12.95 -7.14
N THR A 175 0.44 12.62 -7.36
CA THR A 175 1.08 12.74 -8.67
C THR A 175 0.62 11.60 -9.58
N TYR A 176 -0.01 11.98 -10.69
CA TYR A 176 -0.38 11.04 -11.75
C TYR A 176 0.82 10.71 -12.64
N TRP A 177 0.92 9.43 -12.99
CA TRP A 177 1.83 8.93 -14.02
C TRP A 177 1.06 8.00 -14.97
N SER A 178 1.19 8.25 -16.24
CA SER A 178 0.75 7.30 -17.25
C SER A 178 1.69 6.09 -17.32
N THR A 179 1.20 5.02 -17.96
CA THR A 179 2.06 3.85 -18.23
C THR A 179 3.26 4.19 -19.11
N ASP A 180 3.12 5.16 -20.03
CA ASP A 180 4.23 5.63 -20.88
C ASP A 180 5.28 6.39 -20.09
N GLU A 181 4.86 7.33 -19.24
CA GLU A 181 5.76 8.13 -18.40
C GLU A 181 6.52 7.26 -17.41
N THR A 182 5.83 6.34 -16.75
CA THR A 182 6.46 5.38 -15.82
C THR A 182 7.50 4.52 -16.54
N THR A 183 7.15 3.97 -17.70
CA THR A 183 8.06 3.13 -18.48
C THR A 183 9.27 3.92 -18.98
N ASP A 184 9.06 5.15 -19.45
CA ASP A 184 10.15 6.05 -19.91
C ASP A 184 11.07 6.45 -18.76
N PHE A 185 10.52 6.77 -17.58
CA PHE A 185 11.31 7.06 -16.38
C PHE A 185 12.19 5.87 -16.00
N ILE A 186 11.61 4.68 -15.87
CA ILE A 186 12.37 3.48 -15.51
C ILE A 186 13.45 3.17 -16.55
N ALA A 187 13.11 3.23 -17.84
CA ALA A 187 14.04 2.93 -18.92
C ALA A 187 15.26 3.86 -18.98
N ASN A 188 15.08 5.14 -18.67
CA ASN A 188 16.13 6.14 -18.89
C ASN A 188 16.77 6.68 -17.61
N TYR A 189 16.14 6.42 -16.44
CA TYR A 189 16.61 6.94 -15.16
C TYR A 189 16.60 5.89 -14.02
N GLY A 190 16.04 4.71 -14.23
CA GLY A 190 16.03 3.65 -13.23
C GLY A 190 17.43 3.21 -12.83
N ASP A 191 18.37 3.18 -13.78
CA ASP A 191 19.80 2.88 -13.56
C ASP A 191 20.54 3.91 -12.67
N LYS A 192 19.92 5.04 -12.38
CA LYS A 192 20.47 6.06 -11.45
C LYS A 192 20.08 5.81 -9.99
N ILE A 193 19.13 4.91 -9.75
CA ILE A 193 18.70 4.50 -8.41
C ILE A 193 19.48 3.23 -8.03
N THR A 194 20.65 3.42 -7.45
CA THR A 194 21.60 2.34 -7.12
C THR A 194 21.68 2.01 -5.64
N SER A 195 21.03 2.81 -4.80
CA SER A 195 21.04 2.63 -3.34
C SER A 195 20.15 1.46 -2.87
N THR A 196 19.20 1.04 -3.70
CA THR A 196 18.24 -0.05 -3.43
C THR A 196 17.65 -0.54 -4.75
N ARG A 197 16.87 -1.62 -4.71
CA ARG A 197 16.10 -2.12 -5.86
C ARG A 197 14.98 -1.16 -6.23
N LEU A 198 14.67 -1.06 -7.52
CA LEU A 198 13.55 -0.25 -7.99
C LEU A 198 12.28 -1.11 -8.10
N MET A 199 11.19 -0.62 -7.50
CA MET A 199 9.87 -1.23 -7.57
C MET A 199 8.90 -0.38 -8.39
N SER A 200 8.06 -1.00 -9.20
CA SER A 200 6.99 -0.37 -9.98
C SER A 200 5.99 -1.43 -10.42
N PRO A 201 4.75 -1.10 -10.76
CA PRO A 201 4.14 0.24 -10.77
C PRO A 201 3.59 0.71 -9.43
N GLU A 202 3.33 -0.20 -8.48
CA GLU A 202 2.61 0.07 -7.23
C GLU A 202 1.23 0.75 -7.49
N SER A 203 0.53 0.29 -8.53
CA SER A 203 -0.76 0.83 -8.96
C SER A 203 -1.86 0.61 -7.91
N PHE A 204 -2.90 1.47 -7.93
CA PHE A 204 -4.05 1.40 -7.04
C PHE A 204 -4.76 0.04 -7.09
N GLN A 205 -4.87 -0.54 -8.27
CA GLN A 205 -5.44 -1.87 -8.48
C GLN A 205 -4.75 -2.60 -9.62
N TYR A 206 -4.68 -3.92 -9.54
CA TYR A 206 -4.04 -4.74 -10.57
C TYR A 206 -4.82 -4.72 -11.89
N ALA A 207 -6.11 -5.05 -11.83
CA ALA A 207 -7.00 -4.99 -12.97
C ALA A 207 -7.99 -3.85 -12.79
N PRO A 208 -8.14 -2.95 -13.78
CA PRO A 208 -9.02 -1.82 -13.65
C PRO A 208 -10.47 -2.29 -13.51
N LEU A 209 -11.11 -1.83 -12.45
CA LEU A 209 -12.55 -1.82 -12.36
C LEU A 209 -13.11 -0.75 -13.29
N THR A 210 -14.41 -0.73 -13.40
CA THR A 210 -15.16 0.28 -14.18
C THR A 210 -15.13 1.69 -13.57
N ALA A 211 -14.32 1.93 -12.54
CA ALA A 211 -14.16 3.24 -11.92
C ALA A 211 -13.45 4.20 -12.89
N SER A 212 -14.15 5.24 -13.34
CA SER A 212 -13.67 6.19 -14.35
C SER A 212 -12.44 7.02 -13.91
N TRP A 213 -12.13 7.04 -12.62
CA TRP A 213 -11.01 7.76 -12.03
C TRP A 213 -9.70 6.93 -11.97
N VAL A 214 -9.78 5.63 -12.19
CA VAL A 214 -8.59 4.79 -12.39
C VAL A 214 -8.39 4.61 -13.89
N LYS A 215 -7.37 5.21 -14.43
CA LYS A 215 -7.14 5.27 -15.89
C LYS A 215 -6.44 4.05 -16.44
N ASP A 216 -5.49 3.50 -15.69
CA ASP A 216 -4.73 2.32 -16.03
C ASP A 216 -4.74 1.35 -14.84
N GLY A 217 -4.41 0.11 -14.98
CA GLY A 217 -4.26 -0.83 -13.88
C GLY A 217 -2.86 -1.40 -13.87
N GLY A 218 -2.48 -2.04 -12.75
CA GLY A 218 -1.16 -2.64 -12.60
C GLY A 218 -0.77 -3.57 -13.73
N LYS A 219 -1.73 -4.35 -14.23
CA LYS A 219 -1.54 -5.24 -15.38
C LYS A 219 -1.03 -4.49 -16.62
N LYS A 220 -1.58 -3.32 -16.92
CA LYS A 220 -1.15 -2.53 -18.08
C LYS A 220 0.23 -1.90 -17.88
N PHE A 221 0.54 -1.47 -16.65
CA PHE A 221 1.86 -0.95 -16.30
C PHE A 221 2.94 -2.03 -16.45
N TYR A 222 2.78 -3.19 -15.84
CA TYR A 222 3.81 -4.22 -15.91
C TYR A 222 3.98 -4.75 -17.33
N GLN A 223 2.92 -4.96 -18.08
CA GLN A 223 3.01 -5.38 -19.49
C GLN A 223 3.83 -4.41 -20.33
N LYS A 224 3.68 -3.10 -20.08
CA LYS A 224 4.42 -2.08 -20.80
C LYS A 224 5.88 -2.01 -20.36
N ILE A 225 6.16 -2.17 -19.07
CA ILE A 225 7.54 -2.27 -18.55
C ILE A 225 8.24 -3.50 -19.13
N MET A 226 7.60 -4.66 -19.12
CA MET A 226 8.15 -5.91 -19.67
C MET A 226 8.41 -5.83 -21.17
N ALA A 227 7.54 -5.12 -21.91
CA ALA A 227 7.71 -4.92 -23.36
C ALA A 227 8.88 -3.96 -23.71
N ASN A 228 9.43 -3.24 -22.74
CA ASN A 228 10.57 -2.34 -22.93
C ASN A 228 11.83 -2.94 -22.29
N PRO A 229 12.81 -3.44 -23.08
CA PRO A 229 13.99 -4.12 -22.54
C PRO A 229 14.82 -3.28 -21.55
N LYS A 230 14.90 -1.96 -21.74
CA LYS A 230 15.62 -1.08 -20.81
C LYS A 230 14.85 -0.90 -19.49
N ALA A 231 13.52 -0.71 -19.56
CA ALA A 231 12.71 -0.60 -18.36
C ALA A 231 12.73 -1.91 -17.57
N MET A 232 12.62 -3.06 -18.27
CA MET A 232 12.68 -4.37 -17.63
C MET A 232 14.03 -4.61 -16.94
N ALA A 233 15.14 -4.18 -17.55
CA ALA A 233 16.47 -4.31 -16.96
C ALA A 233 16.67 -3.43 -15.70
N ASN A 234 15.88 -2.38 -15.53
CA ASN A 234 15.97 -1.42 -14.44
C ASN A 234 14.85 -1.58 -13.38
N CYS A 235 13.91 -2.50 -13.58
CA CYS A 235 12.81 -2.75 -12.64
C CYS A 235 13.04 -4.10 -11.95
N ASP A 236 13.35 -4.06 -10.66
CA ASP A 236 13.73 -5.26 -9.90
C ASP A 236 12.54 -5.94 -9.24
N VAL A 237 11.47 -5.18 -8.98
CA VAL A 237 10.30 -5.66 -8.25
C VAL A 237 9.02 -5.13 -8.88
N PHE A 238 8.07 -6.03 -9.17
CA PHE A 238 6.72 -5.64 -9.52
C PHE A 238 5.83 -5.61 -8.27
N GLY A 239 5.16 -4.49 -8.05
CA GLY A 239 4.23 -4.30 -6.94
C GLY A 239 2.90 -3.73 -7.43
N THR A 240 1.81 -4.06 -6.75
CA THR A 240 0.48 -3.51 -7.03
C THR A 240 -0.39 -3.58 -5.79
N HIS A 241 -1.38 -2.69 -5.70
CA HIS A 241 -2.44 -2.78 -4.73
C HIS A 241 -3.62 -3.57 -5.31
N MET A 242 -4.47 -4.06 -4.43
CA MET A 242 -5.55 -4.97 -4.81
C MET A 242 -6.93 -4.35 -4.62
N TYR A 243 -7.02 -3.03 -4.46
CA TYR A 243 -8.30 -2.34 -4.27
C TYR A 243 -9.30 -2.68 -5.38
N GLY A 244 -10.40 -3.34 -4.98
CA GLY A 244 -11.43 -3.74 -5.90
C GLY A 244 -11.03 -4.76 -6.98
N THR A 245 -9.81 -5.29 -6.98
CA THR A 245 -9.41 -6.34 -7.92
C THR A 245 -10.06 -7.66 -7.51
N HIS A 246 -10.87 -8.23 -8.39
CA HIS A 246 -11.47 -9.54 -8.16
C HIS A 246 -10.43 -10.65 -8.40
N ARG A 247 -10.46 -11.69 -7.56
CA ARG A 247 -9.51 -12.82 -7.64
C ARG A 247 -9.38 -13.42 -9.04
N ALA A 248 -10.48 -13.52 -9.78
CA ALA A 248 -10.48 -14.05 -11.14
C ALA A 248 -9.70 -13.19 -12.16
N TRP A 249 -9.32 -11.96 -11.79
CA TRP A 249 -8.55 -11.05 -12.63
C TRP A 249 -7.06 -10.99 -12.28
N MET A 250 -6.63 -11.76 -11.27
CA MET A 250 -5.24 -11.91 -10.91
C MET A 250 -4.56 -12.94 -11.83
N ASP A 251 -4.53 -12.61 -13.11
CA ASP A 251 -3.99 -13.45 -14.16
C ASP A 251 -2.59 -12.96 -14.57
N CYS A 252 -1.70 -12.85 -13.60
CA CYS A 252 -0.28 -12.61 -13.87
C CYS A 252 0.38 -13.95 -14.15
N PRO A 253 0.69 -14.29 -15.40
CA PRO A 253 1.21 -15.61 -15.76
C PRO A 253 2.72 -15.76 -15.50
N GLU A 254 3.46 -14.68 -15.20
CA GLU A 254 4.91 -14.67 -15.01
C GLU A 254 5.32 -14.47 -13.54
#